data_428cffe43659b63cd14dcb1ff7afe9f8
#
_entry.id   428cffe43659b63cd14dcb1ff7afe9f8
#
_cell.length_a   1.000
_cell.length_b   1.000
_cell.length_c   1.000
_cell.angle_alpha   90.00
_cell.angle_beta   90.00
_cell.angle_gamma   90.00
#
_symmetry.space_group_name_H-M   'P 1'
#
loop_
_entity.id
_entity.type
_entity.pdbx_description
1 polymer ?
#
loop_
_entity_poly.entity_id
_entity_poly.type
_entity_poly.pdbx_seq_one_letter_code
_entity_poly.pdbx_strand_id
1 'polypeptide(L)'
;MSRVKKWLSFGLISLLAVFMLAACGGKETGGDSKGSKKDTLAAIKDNDKIVFGVKTDTRLFGLKNPSSGDIEGFDIDIAKQIAKDILGDEKKAEFKEVTSKTRIPMLQNGDIDAIAATMTITDERKKEVDFSDVYFKAGQSLLVKKGSKMKSTVDLGKGSKVLAVKGSTSSQNIREKAPDATVLEFENYAEAFTALKSGQGDALTTDNAILYGMADENKNYQLTGGTFTDEPYGIAVKKGQSGLVKEINASLKKMKSDGRYDEIYKKWMKEDPAK
;
A
#
# COMPACT_ATOMS: atom_id res chain seq x y z
N MET A 1 -38.40 -45.12 38.26
CA MET A 1 -37.88 -46.27 39.05
C MET A 1 -36.37 -46.10 39.05
N SER A 2 -35.87 -45.69 40.13
CA SER A 2 -35.16 -46.25 41.27
C SER A 2 -33.71 -46.52 40.95
N ARG A 3 -32.77 -46.10 41.65
CA ARG A 3 -32.29 -45.74 42.98
C ARG A 3 -30.77 -45.70 42.91
N VAL A 4 -30.05 -44.64 43.30
CA VAL A 4 -29.55 -44.36 44.66
C VAL A 4 -28.46 -45.33 45.16
N LYS A 5 -27.27 -44.77 45.46
CA LYS A 5 -26.49 -44.78 46.72
C LYS A 5 -24.99 -44.60 46.40
N LYS A 6 -24.29 -43.49 46.77
CA LYS A 6 -23.72 -43.19 48.08
C LYS A 6 -22.67 -44.19 48.56
N TRP A 7 -21.45 -43.64 48.85
CA TRP A 7 -20.66 -43.67 50.14
C TRP A 7 -19.26 -43.18 49.77
N LEU A 8 -18.75 -42.03 50.21
CA LEU A 8 -18.17 -41.65 51.53
C LEU A 8 -17.09 -42.61 52.04
N SER A 9 -15.83 -42.10 52.14
CA SER A 9 -15.10 -41.99 53.41
C SER A 9 -13.63 -41.63 53.18
N PHE A 10 -13.17 -40.52 53.71
CA PHE A 10 -12.09 -40.27 54.69
C PHE A 10 -10.70 -40.87 54.46
N GLY A 11 -9.70 -40.01 54.55
CA GLY A 11 -8.32 -40.34 54.82
C GLY A 11 -7.39 -39.10 54.83
N LEU A 12 -7.43 -38.41 55.95
CA LEU A 12 -6.52 -37.35 56.41
C LEU A 12 -5.18 -37.97 56.79
N ILE A 13 -4.02 -37.45 56.37
CA ILE A 13 -2.79 -37.40 57.18
C ILE A 13 -1.83 -36.34 56.56
N SER A 14 -1.49 -35.41 57.44
CA SER A 14 -0.46 -34.38 57.33
C SER A 14 0.94 -34.97 57.33
N LEU A 15 1.86 -34.35 56.57
CA LEU A 15 3.23 -34.23 57.05
C LEU A 15 3.89 -32.95 56.53
N LEU A 16 4.20 -32.07 57.47
CA LEU A 16 5.08 -30.92 57.34
C LEU A 16 6.51 -31.40 57.05
N ALA A 17 7.19 -30.79 56.13
CA ALA A 17 8.64 -30.67 56.16
C ALA A 17 9.06 -29.27 55.68
N VAL A 18 9.50 -28.49 56.63
CA VAL A 18 10.20 -27.22 56.53
C VAL A 18 11.65 -27.51 56.12
N PHE A 19 12.12 -26.89 55.03
CA PHE A 19 13.56 -26.69 54.82
C PHE A 19 13.84 -25.32 54.20
N MET A 20 14.31 -24.51 55.05
CA MET A 20 15.35 -23.46 55.07
C MET A 20 15.77 -22.78 53.75
N LEU A 21 15.71 -21.45 53.90
CA LEU A 21 16.37 -20.40 53.12
C LEU A 21 17.86 -20.72 52.82
N ALA A 22 18.23 -20.51 51.58
CA ALA A 22 19.56 -20.05 51.23
C ALA A 22 19.39 -18.81 50.33
N ALA A 23 19.65 -17.68 50.92
CA ALA A 23 19.83 -16.41 50.24
C ALA A 23 21.14 -16.46 49.45
N CYS A 24 21.04 -16.33 48.11
CA CYS A 24 22.16 -15.86 47.31
C CYS A 24 21.66 -14.70 46.49
N GLY A 25 22.19 -13.52 46.76
CA GLY A 25 21.97 -12.31 46.03
C GLY A 25 22.39 -12.47 44.56
N GLY A 26 21.45 -12.25 43.67
CA GLY A 26 21.62 -12.13 42.23
C GLY A 26 20.95 -10.83 41.79
N LYS A 27 21.76 -9.94 41.40
CA LYS A 27 21.56 -8.63 40.80
C LYS A 27 20.28 -8.61 39.97
N GLU A 28 19.30 -7.81 40.34
CA GLU A 28 18.18 -7.42 39.50
C GLU A 28 18.72 -6.66 38.29
N THR A 29 18.89 -7.35 37.18
CA THR A 29 18.88 -6.72 35.89
C THR A 29 17.42 -6.61 35.48
N GLY A 30 16.87 -5.41 35.68
CA GLY A 30 15.59 -5.02 35.14
C GLY A 30 15.60 -5.19 33.63
N GLY A 31 15.14 -6.34 33.18
CA GLY A 31 14.83 -6.58 31.78
C GLY A 31 13.52 -5.89 31.46
N ASP A 32 13.60 -4.64 30.98
CA ASP A 32 12.55 -3.99 30.23
C ASP A 32 12.26 -4.89 29.02
N SER A 33 11.29 -5.77 29.13
CA SER A 33 10.71 -6.45 27.98
C SER A 33 9.86 -5.45 27.19
N LYS A 34 10.53 -4.46 26.58
CA LYS A 34 10.02 -3.82 25.37
C LYS A 34 9.83 -4.94 24.37
N GLY A 35 8.58 -5.29 24.08
CA GLY A 35 8.22 -6.27 23.08
C GLY A 35 9.05 -5.98 21.81
N SER A 36 10.00 -6.85 21.52
CA SER A 36 10.88 -6.76 20.37
C SER A 36 9.97 -6.66 19.14
N LYS A 37 9.85 -5.46 18.56
CA LYS A 37 9.22 -5.32 17.23
C LYS A 37 10.00 -6.24 16.32
N LYS A 38 9.35 -7.30 15.84
CA LYS A 38 9.97 -8.28 14.94
C LYS A 38 10.61 -7.51 13.78
N ASP A 39 11.91 -7.67 13.59
CA ASP A 39 12.65 -7.00 12.53
C ASP A 39 12.22 -7.60 11.18
N THR A 40 11.45 -6.82 10.41
CA THR A 40 10.93 -7.26 9.12
C THR A 40 12.06 -7.55 8.13
N LEU A 41 13.17 -6.79 8.16
CA LEU A 41 14.30 -7.02 7.27
C LEU A 41 15.00 -8.35 7.58
N ALA A 42 15.18 -8.69 8.86
CA ALA A 42 15.71 -9.99 9.26
C ALA A 42 14.80 -11.13 8.78
N ALA A 43 13.48 -11.00 8.99
CA ALA A 43 12.52 -12.00 8.53
C ALA A 43 12.52 -12.17 7.00
N ILE A 44 12.64 -11.07 6.23
CA ILE A 44 12.78 -11.10 4.76
C ILE A 44 14.03 -11.89 4.36
N LYS A 45 15.18 -11.66 5.02
CA LYS A 45 16.44 -12.35 4.72
C LYS A 45 16.38 -13.83 5.10
N ASP A 46 15.76 -14.15 6.24
CA ASP A 46 15.61 -15.54 6.71
C ASP A 46 14.66 -16.35 5.82
N ASN A 47 13.58 -15.73 5.33
CA ASN A 47 12.60 -16.36 4.44
C ASN A 47 13.03 -16.33 2.97
N ASP A 48 14.13 -15.65 2.66
CA ASP A 48 14.67 -15.45 1.32
C ASP A 48 13.67 -14.90 0.29
N LYS A 49 12.73 -14.07 0.74
CA LYS A 49 11.72 -13.42 -0.10
C LYS A 49 11.19 -12.16 0.55
N ILE A 50 10.66 -11.25 -0.28
CA ILE A 50 9.95 -10.05 0.14
C ILE A 50 8.57 -10.00 -0.51
N VAL A 51 7.51 -9.82 0.28
CA VAL A 51 6.13 -9.78 -0.18
C VAL A 51 5.67 -8.35 -0.32
N PHE A 52 5.43 -7.91 -1.54
CA PHE A 52 4.91 -6.57 -1.84
C PHE A 52 3.40 -6.59 -2.02
N GLY A 53 2.70 -5.65 -1.36
CA GLY A 53 1.34 -5.30 -1.71
C GLY A 53 1.33 -4.38 -2.92
N VAL A 54 0.70 -4.79 -4.00
CA VAL A 54 0.69 -4.09 -5.29
C VAL A 54 -0.71 -3.92 -5.84
N LYS A 55 -0.92 -2.95 -6.73
CA LYS A 55 -2.12 -2.86 -7.54
C LYS A 55 -2.13 -3.94 -8.61
N THR A 56 -3.34 -4.37 -8.99
CA THR A 56 -3.55 -5.35 -10.07
C THR A 56 -4.51 -4.85 -11.14
N ASP A 57 -5.02 -3.65 -10.95
CA ASP A 57 -6.04 -2.98 -11.77
C ASP A 57 -5.57 -1.63 -12.33
N THR A 58 -4.34 -1.23 -12.03
CA THR A 58 -3.82 0.11 -12.33
C THR A 58 -2.81 0.03 -13.48
N ARG A 59 -3.30 0.27 -14.71
CA ARG A 59 -2.47 0.29 -15.91
C ARG A 59 -1.26 1.22 -15.72
N LEU A 60 -0.11 0.86 -16.26
CA LEU A 60 1.21 1.44 -16.10
C LEU A 60 1.91 1.14 -14.77
N PHE A 61 1.22 0.93 -13.67
CA PHE A 61 1.82 0.71 -12.34
C PHE A 61 1.76 -0.73 -11.85
N GLY A 62 0.58 -1.35 -11.92
CA GLY A 62 0.36 -2.74 -11.56
C GLY A 62 -0.94 -3.22 -12.19
N LEU A 63 -0.83 -3.99 -13.27
CA LEU A 63 -1.94 -4.56 -14.00
C LEU A 63 -1.76 -6.07 -14.13
N LYS A 64 -2.77 -6.83 -13.70
CA LYS A 64 -2.78 -8.27 -13.85
C LYS A 64 -3.23 -8.65 -15.26
N ASN A 65 -2.41 -9.42 -15.94
CA ASN A 65 -2.77 -10.01 -17.22
C ASN A 65 -3.81 -11.14 -16.97
N PRO A 66 -5.03 -11.03 -17.54
CA PRO A 66 -6.07 -12.02 -17.27
C PRO A 66 -5.77 -13.40 -17.88
N SER A 67 -4.88 -13.49 -18.88
CA SER A 67 -4.55 -14.74 -19.55
C SER A 67 -3.40 -15.49 -18.89
N SER A 68 -2.31 -14.80 -18.49
CA SER A 68 -1.15 -15.41 -17.85
C SER A 68 -1.23 -15.38 -16.33
N GLY A 69 -1.99 -14.44 -15.76
CA GLY A 69 -2.02 -14.18 -14.32
C GLY A 69 -0.85 -13.32 -13.83
N ASP A 70 0.10 -12.97 -14.70
CA ASP A 70 1.24 -12.13 -14.36
C ASP A 70 0.82 -10.70 -14.05
N ILE A 71 1.53 -10.07 -13.13
CA ILE A 71 1.32 -8.65 -12.81
C ILE A 71 2.50 -7.86 -13.37
N GLU A 72 2.20 -6.82 -14.12
CA GLU A 72 3.18 -5.99 -14.80
C GLU A 72 2.94 -4.51 -14.48
N GLY A 73 3.99 -3.70 -14.46
CA GLY A 73 3.90 -2.27 -14.23
C GLY A 73 5.14 -1.67 -13.62
N PHE A 74 5.13 -0.34 -13.51
CA PHE A 74 6.24 0.42 -12.95
C PHE A 74 6.54 0.03 -11.50
N ASP A 75 5.51 -0.06 -10.64
CA ASP A 75 5.65 -0.46 -9.24
C ASP A 75 6.18 -1.90 -9.12
N ILE A 76 5.79 -2.78 -10.06
CA ILE A 76 6.24 -4.17 -10.09
C ILE A 76 7.73 -4.26 -10.44
N ASP A 77 8.16 -3.52 -11.47
CA ASP A 77 9.58 -3.53 -11.88
C ASP A 77 10.47 -2.89 -10.81
N ILE A 78 10.03 -1.80 -10.16
CA ILE A 78 10.73 -1.20 -9.00
C ILE A 78 10.84 -2.21 -7.85
N ALA A 79 9.75 -2.89 -7.50
CA ALA A 79 9.75 -3.90 -6.43
C ALA A 79 10.68 -5.09 -6.73
N LYS A 80 10.72 -5.56 -7.99
CA LYS A 80 11.67 -6.60 -8.44
C LYS A 80 13.12 -6.16 -8.28
N GLN A 81 13.45 -4.92 -8.64
CA GLN A 81 14.81 -4.41 -8.46
C GLN A 81 15.19 -4.24 -6.98
N ILE A 82 14.24 -3.86 -6.12
CA ILE A 82 14.46 -3.83 -4.66
C ILE A 82 14.77 -5.24 -4.15
N ALA A 83 14.00 -6.26 -4.53
CA ALA A 83 14.25 -7.63 -4.15
C ALA A 83 15.63 -8.11 -4.64
N LYS A 84 16.01 -7.78 -5.88
CA LYS A 84 17.34 -8.08 -6.44
C LYS A 84 18.45 -7.44 -5.64
N ASP A 85 18.31 -6.18 -5.23
CA ASP A 85 19.36 -5.48 -4.48
C ASP A 85 19.45 -5.96 -3.02
N ILE A 86 18.35 -6.39 -2.38
CA ILE A 86 18.32 -6.86 -0.98
C ILE A 86 18.66 -8.37 -0.88
N LEU A 87 18.17 -9.19 -1.79
CA LEU A 87 18.20 -10.65 -1.72
C LEU A 87 19.00 -11.32 -2.87
N GLY A 88 19.51 -10.53 -3.81
CA GLY A 88 20.34 -11.00 -4.92
C GLY A 88 19.57 -11.51 -6.15
N ASP A 89 18.24 -11.68 -6.09
CA ASP A 89 17.41 -12.15 -7.20
C ASP A 89 16.07 -11.43 -7.23
N GLU A 90 15.68 -10.92 -8.40
CA GLU A 90 14.38 -10.25 -8.60
C GLU A 90 13.17 -11.20 -8.47
N LYS A 91 13.38 -12.50 -8.66
CA LYS A 91 12.36 -13.54 -8.50
C LYS A 91 11.94 -13.76 -7.04
N LYS A 92 12.69 -13.21 -6.08
CA LYS A 92 12.35 -13.23 -4.66
C LYS A 92 11.34 -12.15 -4.26
N ALA A 93 10.89 -11.31 -5.20
CA ALA A 93 9.73 -10.46 -5.04
C ALA A 93 8.45 -11.29 -5.23
N GLU A 94 7.66 -11.44 -4.18
CA GLU A 94 6.30 -11.98 -4.25
C GLU A 94 5.30 -10.82 -4.24
N PHE A 95 4.17 -10.98 -4.92
CA PHE A 95 3.16 -9.93 -5.06
C PHE A 95 1.80 -10.37 -4.52
N LYS A 96 1.22 -9.53 -3.66
CA LYS A 96 -0.17 -9.67 -3.20
C LYS A 96 -0.99 -8.47 -3.63
N GLU A 97 -2.18 -8.73 -4.13
CA GLU A 97 -3.12 -7.68 -4.51
C GLU A 97 -3.56 -6.84 -3.33
N VAL A 98 -3.53 -5.52 -3.49
CA VAL A 98 -4.08 -4.56 -2.53
C VAL A 98 -4.90 -3.48 -3.24
N THR A 99 -5.90 -2.97 -2.55
CA THR A 99 -6.61 -1.73 -2.90
C THR A 99 -6.03 -0.55 -2.13
N SER A 100 -6.45 0.67 -2.47
CA SER A 100 -6.06 1.86 -1.68
C SER A 100 -6.54 1.79 -0.23
N LYS A 101 -7.65 1.08 0.03
CA LYS A 101 -8.24 0.87 1.36
C LYS A 101 -7.57 -0.26 2.15
N THR A 102 -7.18 -1.35 1.48
CA THR A 102 -6.71 -2.56 2.18
C THR A 102 -5.20 -2.61 2.42
N ARG A 103 -4.39 -1.84 1.67
CA ARG A 103 -2.92 -1.92 1.70
C ARG A 103 -2.31 -1.67 3.08
N ILE A 104 -2.76 -0.64 3.83
CA ILE A 104 -2.25 -0.35 5.17
C ILE A 104 -2.64 -1.44 6.19
N PRO A 105 -3.92 -1.85 6.31
CA PRO A 105 -4.28 -2.98 7.17
C PRO A 105 -3.49 -4.27 6.88
N MET A 106 -3.32 -4.65 5.61
CA MET A 106 -2.54 -5.84 5.25
C MET A 106 -1.06 -5.73 5.66
N LEU A 107 -0.47 -4.53 5.52
CA LEU A 107 0.89 -4.29 6.00
C LEU A 107 0.99 -4.39 7.53
N GLN A 108 0.06 -3.79 8.25
CA GLN A 108 0.03 -3.81 9.71
C GLN A 108 -0.17 -5.23 10.27
N ASN A 109 -0.99 -6.04 9.62
CA ASN A 109 -1.22 -7.46 9.97
C ASN A 109 0.00 -8.34 9.66
N GLY A 110 0.91 -7.92 8.78
CA GLY A 110 2.05 -8.73 8.33
C GLY A 110 1.72 -9.68 7.18
N ASP A 111 0.61 -9.42 6.45
CA ASP A 111 0.27 -10.16 5.24
C ASP A 111 1.21 -9.83 4.08
N ILE A 112 1.81 -8.64 4.13
CA ILE A 112 2.80 -8.09 3.20
C ILE A 112 3.92 -7.39 3.99
N ASP A 113 5.13 -7.31 3.42
CA ASP A 113 6.30 -6.69 4.03
C ASP A 113 6.44 -5.22 3.64
N ALA A 114 6.01 -4.87 2.43
CA ALA A 114 6.06 -3.51 1.89
C ALA A 114 4.88 -3.23 0.95
N ILE A 115 4.57 -1.95 0.73
CA ILE A 115 3.55 -1.50 -0.21
C ILE A 115 4.24 -0.75 -1.36
N ALA A 116 4.15 -1.29 -2.58
CA ALA A 116 4.52 -0.63 -3.83
C ALA A 116 3.26 -0.52 -4.71
N ALA A 117 2.42 0.50 -4.45
CA ALA A 117 1.05 0.55 -4.95
C ALA A 117 0.54 1.99 -5.08
N THR A 118 1.24 2.83 -5.89
CA THR A 118 0.89 4.23 -6.14
C THR A 118 0.50 4.98 -4.85
N MET A 119 1.34 4.85 -3.82
CA MET A 119 0.97 5.32 -2.49
C MET A 119 1.57 6.69 -2.18
N THR A 120 0.74 7.72 -2.23
CA THR A 120 1.10 9.07 -1.83
C THR A 120 1.57 9.11 -0.38
N ILE A 121 2.70 9.76 -0.16
CA ILE A 121 3.22 10.09 1.18
C ILE A 121 2.38 11.23 1.73
N THR A 122 1.66 11.00 2.83
CA THR A 122 0.95 12.05 3.57
C THR A 122 1.30 12.00 5.06
N ASP A 123 1.07 13.10 5.77
CA ASP A 123 1.38 13.17 7.21
C ASP A 123 0.46 12.25 8.03
N GLU A 124 -0.78 12.02 7.58
CA GLU A 124 -1.69 11.05 8.19
C GLU A 124 -1.12 9.64 8.06
N ARG A 125 -0.70 9.25 6.85
CA ARG A 125 -0.15 7.92 6.60
C ARG A 125 1.18 7.70 7.30
N LYS A 126 2.02 8.74 7.45
CA LYS A 126 3.27 8.67 8.24
C LYS A 126 3.04 8.35 9.71
N LYS A 127 1.85 8.58 10.27
CA LYS A 127 1.52 8.17 11.63
C LYS A 127 1.37 6.65 11.74
N GLU A 128 0.95 5.98 10.66
CA GLU A 128 0.61 4.55 10.62
C GLU A 128 1.73 3.68 10.06
N VAL A 129 2.51 4.20 9.09
CA VAL A 129 3.56 3.48 8.36
C VAL A 129 4.81 4.35 8.22
N ASP A 130 5.95 3.75 7.91
CA ASP A 130 7.13 4.47 7.47
C ASP A 130 7.26 4.39 5.94
N PHE A 131 7.83 5.42 5.33
CA PHE A 131 7.99 5.53 3.89
C PHE A 131 9.45 5.56 3.48
N SER A 132 9.72 5.07 2.29
CA SER A 132 10.94 5.34 1.55
C SER A 132 11.02 6.78 1.08
N ASP A 133 12.14 7.15 0.49
CA ASP A 133 12.27 8.33 -0.36
C ASP A 133 11.27 8.28 -1.52
N VAL A 134 10.95 9.45 -2.08
CA VAL A 134 10.04 9.57 -3.22
C VAL A 134 10.62 8.85 -4.43
N TYR A 135 9.85 7.89 -4.97
CA TYR A 135 10.24 7.18 -6.19
C TYR A 135 9.43 7.60 -7.43
N PHE A 136 8.30 8.28 -7.27
CA PHE A 136 7.49 8.81 -8.37
C PHE A 136 6.81 10.10 -7.94
N LYS A 137 6.67 11.08 -8.86
CA LYS A 137 5.93 12.32 -8.62
C LYS A 137 4.69 12.32 -9.46
N ALA A 138 3.53 12.41 -8.82
CA ALA A 138 2.24 12.53 -9.46
C ALA A 138 1.51 13.78 -8.97
N GLY A 139 0.36 14.06 -9.56
CA GLY A 139 -0.58 15.09 -9.12
C GLY A 139 -1.98 14.70 -9.55
N GLN A 140 -2.99 15.03 -8.78
CA GLN A 140 -4.37 14.68 -9.10
C GLN A 140 -4.92 15.52 -10.24
N SER A 141 -5.72 14.88 -11.06
CA SER A 141 -6.38 15.49 -12.22
C SER A 141 -7.79 14.91 -12.38
N LEU A 142 -8.46 15.29 -13.44
CA LEU A 142 -9.77 14.79 -13.82
C LEU A 142 -9.68 14.03 -15.15
N LEU A 143 -10.35 12.89 -15.24
CA LEU A 143 -10.62 12.17 -16.47
C LEU A 143 -12.08 12.37 -16.85
N VAL A 144 -12.33 12.86 -18.04
CA VAL A 144 -13.66 13.13 -18.59
C VAL A 144 -13.82 12.54 -19.98
N LYS A 145 -15.04 12.32 -20.40
CA LYS A 145 -15.35 11.97 -21.81
C LYS A 145 -14.92 13.10 -22.73
N LYS A 146 -14.35 12.81 -23.89
CA LYS A 146 -14.03 13.82 -24.91
C LYS A 146 -15.27 14.58 -25.31
N GLY A 147 -15.14 15.91 -25.44
CA GLY A 147 -16.28 16.81 -25.67
C GLY A 147 -17.02 17.24 -24.41
N SER A 148 -16.61 16.78 -23.22
CA SER A 148 -17.13 17.32 -21.96
C SER A 148 -16.88 18.84 -21.87
N LYS A 149 -17.84 19.56 -21.29
CA LYS A 149 -17.72 21.00 -20.98
C LYS A 149 -16.84 21.24 -19.75
N MET A 150 -16.62 20.22 -18.94
CA MET A 150 -15.82 20.24 -17.72
C MET A 150 -14.34 20.43 -18.07
N LYS A 151 -13.72 21.49 -17.57
CA LYS A 151 -12.33 21.85 -17.85
C LYS A 151 -11.44 21.79 -16.62
N SER A 152 -12.02 21.88 -15.42
CA SER A 152 -11.31 21.88 -14.15
C SER A 152 -12.23 21.53 -12.98
N THR A 153 -11.68 21.49 -11.77
CA THR A 153 -12.45 21.22 -10.54
C THR A 153 -13.49 22.28 -10.24
N VAL A 154 -13.32 23.53 -10.71
CA VAL A 154 -14.30 24.62 -10.50
C VAL A 154 -15.60 24.41 -11.28
N ASP A 155 -15.58 23.58 -12.30
CA ASP A 155 -16.79 23.25 -13.08
C ASP A 155 -17.63 22.14 -12.43
N LEU A 156 -17.11 21.55 -11.34
CA LEU A 156 -17.76 20.49 -10.56
C LEU A 156 -18.67 21.11 -9.49
N GLY A 157 -19.83 21.58 -9.90
CA GLY A 157 -20.83 22.21 -9.02
C GLY A 157 -21.94 21.25 -8.57
N LYS A 158 -23.00 21.84 -8.04
CA LYS A 158 -24.20 21.13 -7.59
C LYS A 158 -24.81 20.28 -8.71
N GLY A 159 -24.98 18.99 -8.44
CA GLY A 159 -25.48 18.01 -9.41
C GLY A 159 -24.40 17.26 -10.15
N SER A 160 -23.13 17.72 -10.15
CA SER A 160 -22.02 16.97 -10.71
C SER A 160 -21.71 15.73 -9.86
N LYS A 161 -21.38 14.62 -10.54
CA LYS A 161 -20.96 13.37 -9.91
C LYS A 161 -19.51 13.07 -10.25
N VAL A 162 -18.65 12.98 -9.23
CA VAL A 162 -17.24 12.66 -9.39
C VAL A 162 -16.96 11.27 -8.83
N LEU A 163 -16.32 10.43 -9.65
CA LEU A 163 -15.96 9.08 -9.26
C LEU A 163 -14.56 9.10 -8.64
N ALA A 164 -14.37 8.38 -7.55
CA ALA A 164 -13.11 8.24 -6.85
C ALA A 164 -12.96 6.83 -6.26
N VAL A 165 -11.78 6.50 -5.74
CA VAL A 165 -11.51 5.20 -5.12
C VAL A 165 -11.39 5.35 -3.62
N LYS A 166 -12.06 4.49 -2.87
CA LYS A 166 -12.01 4.44 -1.40
C LYS A 166 -10.57 4.31 -0.88
N GLY A 167 -10.23 5.11 0.13
CA GLY A 167 -8.90 5.11 0.75
C GLY A 167 -7.81 5.78 -0.08
N SER A 168 -8.16 6.41 -1.23
CA SER A 168 -7.25 7.27 -1.99
C SER A 168 -7.26 8.69 -1.43
N THR A 169 -6.16 9.41 -1.61
CA THR A 169 -6.08 10.86 -1.34
C THR A 169 -7.02 11.64 -2.25
N SER A 170 -7.25 11.17 -3.48
CA SER A 170 -8.15 11.83 -4.43
C SER A 170 -9.61 11.85 -3.97
N SER A 171 -10.07 10.84 -3.25
CA SER A 171 -11.41 10.86 -2.66
C SER A 171 -11.58 11.93 -1.56
N GLN A 172 -10.50 12.21 -0.83
CA GLN A 172 -10.50 13.27 0.17
C GLN A 172 -10.36 14.65 -0.48
N ASN A 173 -9.34 14.83 -1.32
CA ASN A 173 -9.00 16.11 -1.92
C ASN A 173 -10.10 16.66 -2.82
N ILE A 174 -10.83 15.79 -3.55
CA ILE A 174 -11.91 16.27 -4.43
C ILE A 174 -13.09 16.84 -3.62
N ARG A 175 -13.35 16.35 -2.41
CA ARG A 175 -14.39 16.91 -1.52
C ARG A 175 -14.06 18.33 -1.07
N GLU A 176 -12.76 18.64 -0.95
CA GLU A 176 -12.30 20.00 -0.62
C GLU A 176 -12.31 20.92 -1.85
N LYS A 177 -11.90 20.37 -3.02
CA LYS A 177 -11.80 21.14 -4.26
C LYS A 177 -13.14 21.38 -4.96
N ALA A 178 -14.12 20.50 -4.74
CA ALA A 178 -15.45 20.57 -5.32
C ALA A 178 -16.51 20.16 -4.27
N PRO A 179 -16.72 20.98 -3.22
CA PRO A 179 -17.58 20.63 -2.08
C PRO A 179 -19.05 20.43 -2.46
N ASP A 180 -19.51 21.05 -3.54
CA ASP A 180 -20.88 20.93 -4.03
C ASP A 180 -21.12 19.69 -4.91
N ALA A 181 -20.06 19.01 -5.34
CA ALA A 181 -20.17 17.80 -6.15
C ALA A 181 -20.49 16.57 -5.30
N THR A 182 -21.25 15.65 -5.87
CA THR A 182 -21.46 14.32 -5.28
C THR A 182 -20.29 13.41 -5.61
N VAL A 183 -19.56 12.92 -4.58
CA VAL A 183 -18.46 11.97 -4.77
C VAL A 183 -18.98 10.54 -4.62
N LEU A 184 -18.84 9.73 -5.68
CA LEU A 184 -19.16 8.32 -5.71
C LEU A 184 -17.87 7.50 -5.58
N GLU A 185 -17.79 6.66 -4.55
CA GLU A 185 -16.59 5.90 -4.25
C GLU A 185 -16.71 4.43 -4.63
N PHE A 186 -15.68 3.92 -5.30
CA PHE A 186 -15.53 2.54 -5.76
C PHE A 186 -14.41 1.82 -4.99
N GLU A 187 -14.40 0.49 -5.02
CA GLU A 187 -13.37 -0.27 -4.30
C GLU A 187 -12.00 -0.22 -5.02
N ASN A 188 -12.02 -0.11 -6.35
CA ASN A 188 -10.80 -0.11 -7.17
C ASN A 188 -10.94 0.77 -8.43
N TYR A 189 -9.84 0.96 -9.16
CA TYR A 189 -9.80 1.82 -10.34
C TYR A 189 -10.52 1.22 -11.56
N ALA A 190 -10.51 -0.10 -11.72
CA ALA A 190 -11.21 -0.76 -12.81
C ALA A 190 -12.73 -0.57 -12.70
N GLU A 191 -13.29 -0.70 -11.49
CA GLU A 191 -14.70 -0.41 -11.21
C GLU A 191 -15.04 1.07 -11.45
N ALA A 192 -14.22 2.00 -10.91
CA ALA A 192 -14.45 3.43 -11.09
C ALA A 192 -14.42 3.84 -12.58
N PHE A 193 -13.46 3.30 -13.37
CA PHE A 193 -13.41 3.60 -14.78
C PHE A 193 -14.57 2.95 -15.56
N THR A 194 -15.00 1.76 -15.18
CA THR A 194 -16.20 1.11 -15.75
C THR A 194 -17.46 1.93 -15.47
N ALA A 195 -17.60 2.46 -14.26
CA ALA A 195 -18.69 3.33 -13.87
C ALA A 195 -18.67 4.66 -14.68
N LEU A 196 -17.51 5.24 -14.94
CA LEU A 196 -17.37 6.41 -15.82
C LEU A 196 -17.80 6.06 -17.26
N LYS A 197 -17.36 4.91 -17.78
CA LYS A 197 -17.73 4.45 -19.14
C LYS A 197 -19.25 4.23 -19.28
N SER A 198 -19.91 3.80 -18.22
CA SER A 198 -21.38 3.61 -18.20
C SER A 198 -22.17 4.87 -17.84
N GLY A 199 -21.51 6.02 -17.69
CA GLY A 199 -22.17 7.30 -17.47
C GLY A 199 -22.70 7.51 -16.03
N GLN A 200 -22.17 6.79 -15.04
CA GLN A 200 -22.57 6.95 -13.65
C GLN A 200 -22.00 8.23 -13.00
N GLY A 201 -21.02 8.85 -13.66
CA GLY A 201 -20.40 10.10 -13.21
C GLY A 201 -19.93 10.95 -14.39
N ASP A 202 -19.70 12.22 -14.11
CA ASP A 202 -19.27 13.23 -15.08
C ASP A 202 -17.76 13.26 -15.24
N ALA A 203 -17.03 12.93 -14.18
CA ALA A 203 -15.58 12.84 -14.14
C ALA A 203 -15.12 11.71 -13.19
N LEU A 204 -13.91 11.20 -13.42
CA LEU A 204 -13.18 10.37 -12.48
C LEU A 204 -11.93 11.15 -12.04
N THR A 205 -11.64 11.15 -10.74
CA THR A 205 -10.47 11.81 -10.18
C THR A 205 -9.51 10.81 -9.56
N THR A 206 -8.25 10.95 -9.89
CA THR A 206 -7.08 10.33 -9.26
C THR A 206 -5.82 10.96 -9.84
N ASP A 207 -4.67 10.34 -9.59
CA ASP A 207 -3.38 10.84 -10.03
C ASP A 207 -3.25 10.76 -11.56
N ASN A 208 -2.67 11.79 -12.14
CA ASN A 208 -2.58 12.00 -13.58
C ASN A 208 -2.01 10.79 -14.34
N ALA A 209 -0.95 10.17 -13.83
CA ALA A 209 -0.33 9.01 -14.49
C ALA A 209 -1.28 7.79 -14.51
N ILE A 210 -2.12 7.60 -13.49
CA ILE A 210 -3.17 6.56 -13.47
C ILE A 210 -4.24 6.88 -14.51
N LEU A 211 -4.66 8.15 -14.57
CA LEU A 211 -5.64 8.62 -15.57
C LEU A 211 -5.11 8.51 -17.01
N TYR A 212 -3.81 8.75 -17.24
CA TYR A 212 -3.17 8.50 -18.54
C TYR A 212 -3.29 7.03 -18.95
N GLY A 213 -3.06 6.09 -18.02
CA GLY A 213 -3.26 4.68 -18.29
C GLY A 213 -4.69 4.36 -18.74
N MET A 214 -5.70 4.94 -18.09
CA MET A 214 -7.12 4.78 -18.47
C MET A 214 -7.43 5.43 -19.81
N ALA A 215 -6.93 6.64 -20.08
CA ALA A 215 -7.13 7.33 -21.36
C ALA A 215 -6.41 6.62 -22.52
N ASP A 216 -5.28 5.94 -22.25
CA ASP A 216 -4.59 5.11 -23.22
C ASP A 216 -5.40 3.86 -23.58
N GLU A 217 -6.09 3.27 -22.61
CA GLU A 217 -7.01 2.14 -22.82
C GLU A 217 -8.24 2.55 -23.63
N ASN A 218 -8.77 3.74 -23.42
CA ASN A 218 -9.96 4.22 -24.12
C ASN A 218 -9.83 5.67 -24.59
N LYS A 219 -9.56 5.84 -25.88
CA LYS A 219 -9.33 7.14 -26.54
C LYS A 219 -10.54 8.07 -26.56
N ASN A 220 -11.71 7.62 -26.10
CA ASN A 220 -12.90 8.49 -25.92
C ASN A 220 -12.82 9.35 -24.65
N TYR A 221 -11.80 9.15 -23.81
CA TYR A 221 -11.57 9.90 -22.58
C TYR A 221 -10.30 10.74 -22.69
N GLN A 222 -10.22 11.79 -21.90
CA GLN A 222 -9.10 12.70 -21.83
C GLN A 222 -8.95 13.28 -20.42
N LEU A 223 -7.71 13.60 -20.05
CA LEU A 223 -7.43 14.38 -18.85
C LEU A 223 -7.82 15.85 -19.09
N THR A 224 -8.24 16.53 -18.05
CA THR A 224 -8.56 17.94 -18.05
C THR A 224 -8.20 18.61 -16.73
N GLY A 225 -8.00 19.94 -16.76
CA GLY A 225 -7.79 20.77 -15.56
C GLY A 225 -6.34 20.79 -15.03
N GLY A 226 -5.41 20.14 -15.72
CA GLY A 226 -4.05 19.99 -15.20
C GLY A 226 -4.00 19.19 -13.91
N THR A 227 -2.92 19.33 -13.12
CA THR A 227 -2.83 18.78 -11.78
C THR A 227 -3.18 19.82 -10.75
N PHE A 228 -3.97 19.44 -9.73
CA PHE A 228 -4.42 20.34 -8.67
C PHE A 228 -3.88 19.96 -7.26
N THR A 229 -3.04 18.93 -7.18
CA THR A 229 -2.31 18.53 -5.97
C THR A 229 -0.92 18.02 -6.32
N ASP A 230 -0.06 17.86 -5.30
CA ASP A 230 1.20 17.13 -5.37
C ASP A 230 1.02 15.78 -4.68
N GLU A 231 1.33 14.69 -5.41
CA GLU A 231 1.17 13.32 -4.93
C GLU A 231 2.50 12.55 -5.04
N PRO A 232 3.45 12.80 -4.12
CA PRO A 232 4.72 12.06 -4.12
C PRO A 232 4.49 10.62 -3.67
N TYR A 233 4.89 9.63 -4.48
CA TYR A 233 4.79 8.21 -4.10
C TYR A 233 6.02 7.74 -3.33
N GLY A 234 5.78 6.99 -2.26
CA GLY A 234 6.77 6.26 -1.49
C GLY A 234 6.38 4.80 -1.31
N ILE A 235 7.40 3.96 -1.15
CA ILE A 235 7.20 2.57 -0.74
C ILE A 235 7.00 2.57 0.77
N ALA A 236 5.86 2.03 1.24
CA ALA A 236 5.54 2.01 2.66
C ALA A 236 5.93 0.68 3.30
N VAL A 237 6.43 0.74 4.53
CA VAL A 237 6.74 -0.41 5.37
C VAL A 237 6.09 -0.25 6.73
N LYS A 238 5.98 -1.33 7.51
CA LYS A 238 5.42 -1.29 8.86
C LYS A 238 6.15 -0.27 9.73
N LYS A 239 5.41 0.45 10.55
CA LYS A 239 5.95 1.51 11.43
C LYS A 239 7.08 1.01 12.32
N GLY A 240 8.20 1.74 12.31
CA GLY A 240 9.40 1.44 13.10
C GLY A 240 10.38 0.48 12.41
N GLN A 241 10.20 0.16 11.11
CA GLN A 241 11.09 -0.71 10.34
C GLN A 241 12.16 0.09 9.57
N SER A 242 12.92 0.93 10.30
CA SER A 242 13.93 1.82 9.70
C SER A 242 15.03 1.09 8.94
N GLY A 243 15.36 -0.15 9.34
CA GLY A 243 16.30 -1.01 8.63
C GLY A 243 15.84 -1.33 7.21
N LEU A 244 14.58 -1.71 7.06
CA LEU A 244 14.00 -2.00 5.73
C LEU A 244 13.87 -0.72 4.89
N VAL A 245 13.46 0.41 5.48
CA VAL A 245 13.43 1.71 4.78
C VAL A 245 14.81 2.06 4.23
N LYS A 246 15.88 1.88 5.03
CA LYS A 246 17.26 2.16 4.61
C LYS A 246 17.68 1.31 3.40
N GLU A 247 17.38 0.02 3.40
CA GLU A 247 17.70 -0.87 2.27
C GLU A 247 16.90 -0.49 1.02
N ILE A 248 15.61 -0.19 1.15
CA ILE A 248 14.78 0.28 0.03
C ILE A 248 15.34 1.58 -0.55
N ASN A 249 15.70 2.56 0.30
CA ASN A 249 16.28 3.82 -0.16
C ASN A 249 17.65 3.63 -0.82
N ALA A 250 18.48 2.72 -0.32
CA ALA A 250 19.75 2.38 -0.94
C ALA A 250 19.54 1.78 -2.34
N SER A 251 18.54 0.89 -2.50
CA SER A 251 18.17 0.33 -3.80
C SER A 251 17.64 1.40 -4.77
N LEU A 252 16.72 2.27 -4.32
CA LEU A 252 16.21 3.38 -5.14
C LEU A 252 17.32 4.32 -5.60
N LYS A 253 18.25 4.68 -4.71
CA LYS A 253 19.42 5.50 -5.03
C LYS A 253 20.33 4.82 -6.06
N LYS A 254 20.60 3.52 -5.87
CA LYS A 254 21.41 2.72 -6.79
C LYS A 254 20.78 2.65 -8.17
N MET A 255 19.46 2.32 -8.25
CA MET A 255 18.72 2.30 -9.52
C MET A 255 18.81 3.63 -10.27
N LYS A 256 18.69 4.76 -9.55
CA LYS A 256 18.83 6.11 -10.15
C LYS A 256 20.25 6.39 -10.63
N SER A 257 21.27 5.90 -9.93
CA SER A 257 22.68 6.15 -10.27
C SER A 257 23.21 5.27 -11.40
N ASP A 258 22.65 4.06 -11.57
CA ASP A 258 23.10 3.08 -12.59
C ASP A 258 22.20 3.03 -13.82
N GLY A 259 21.16 3.90 -13.90
CA GLY A 259 20.27 4.06 -15.06
C GLY A 259 19.08 3.11 -15.07
N ARG A 260 19.01 2.08 -14.21
CA ARG A 260 17.88 1.14 -14.17
C ARG A 260 16.53 1.84 -13.91
N TYR A 261 16.54 2.90 -13.09
CA TYR A 261 15.32 3.66 -12.84
C TYR A 261 14.79 4.33 -14.12
N ASP A 262 15.69 4.96 -14.89
CA ASP A 262 15.32 5.65 -16.13
C ASP A 262 14.80 4.66 -17.19
N GLU A 263 15.42 3.48 -17.29
CA GLU A 263 14.96 2.40 -18.16
C GLU A 263 13.55 1.94 -17.79
N ILE A 264 13.27 1.70 -16.50
CA ILE A 264 11.96 1.30 -16.00
C ILE A 264 10.94 2.43 -16.25
N TYR A 265 11.31 3.67 -15.93
CA TYR A 265 10.44 4.82 -16.14
C TYR A 265 10.05 4.96 -17.62
N LYS A 266 11.02 4.94 -18.52
CA LYS A 266 10.81 5.03 -19.97
C LYS A 266 9.98 3.87 -20.53
N LYS A 267 10.19 2.67 -20.02
CA LYS A 267 9.40 1.48 -20.41
C LYS A 267 7.91 1.71 -20.18
N TRP A 268 7.53 2.30 -19.05
CA TRP A 268 6.13 2.44 -18.66
C TRP A 268 5.53 3.78 -19.01
N MET A 269 6.25 4.89 -18.84
CA MET A 269 5.74 6.25 -19.07
C MET A 269 5.98 6.73 -20.50
N LYS A 270 6.80 6.02 -21.28
CA LYS A 270 7.16 6.35 -22.68
C LYS A 270 7.87 7.70 -22.84
N GLU A 271 8.39 8.23 -21.78
CA GLU A 271 9.14 9.49 -21.69
C GLU A 271 10.28 9.35 -20.69
N ASP A 272 11.22 10.29 -20.69
CA ASP A 272 12.28 10.33 -19.70
C ASP A 272 11.75 10.93 -18.36
N PRO A 273 12.28 10.52 -17.20
CA PRO A 273 11.87 11.12 -15.93
C PRO A 273 12.15 12.63 -15.94
N ALA A 274 11.19 13.40 -15.41
CA ALA A 274 11.41 14.83 -15.21
C ALA A 274 12.59 15.03 -14.23
N LYS A 275 13.59 15.84 -14.66
CA LYS A 275 14.79 16.19 -13.90
C LYS A 275 14.48 17.10 -12.73
#